data_bab8cec6e9355b032b783676a7577c85
#
_entry.id   bab8cec6e9355b032b783676a7577c85
#
_cell.length_a   1.000
_cell.length_b   1.000
_cell.length_c   1.000
_cell.angle_alpha   90.00
_cell.angle_beta   90.00
_cell.angle_gamma   90.00
#
_symmetry.space_group_name_H-M   'P 1'
#
loop_
_entity.id
_entity.type
_entity.pdbx_description
1 polymer ?
#
loop_
_entity_poly.entity_id
_entity_poly.type
_entity_poly.pdbx_seq_one_letter_code
_entity_poly.pdbx_strand_id
1 'polypeptide(L)'
;MNASTKLLAPLVAALALAACNAGGSSIVPSAPAQSASLRLHAAAPRWMAQGLAKPACPMVTGVPTCLALIESRGGISPDVAGWAPIDFQTRYNLPSSTNGAGQIVAIVDAYDNPNVTDDLSTYRTQFGLGTANFTKYNQDGKTSNYPRGSTSWGVEIDLDVQMVSAACPLCTIYLVEANSSNNPDLEAAELTAVKLGAHIVSNSWICYSSNSCVKKADFQKPGVVYTAGSGDMGYNFNGNPESLDSVVSVGGTELRKSGSTYSESVWNGAGGGCSNNGSGAGVPKPSWQKDPDCAYRTDADIAAVADGVAEYDSYGGGGWFTVGGTSVATPLIAAVFALAGNASSQDAGKRFWSLKGRKRNHDLHYISSGNDGSCGGSYLCQAGTKQFHTYSGPGGWGTPNGIKAF
;
A
#
# COMPACT_ATOMS: atom_id res chain seq x y z
N MET A 1 -88.79 -16.61 -4.76
CA MET A 1 -88.56 -17.22 -6.09
C MET A 1 -87.04 -17.47 -6.17
N ASN A 2 -86.70 -18.68 -5.81
CA ASN A 2 -86.10 -19.78 -6.60
C ASN A 2 -84.82 -19.34 -7.37
N ALA A 3 -83.71 -19.99 -7.34
CA ALA A 3 -83.33 -21.34 -6.93
C ALA A 3 -81.79 -21.44 -6.76
N SER A 4 -81.45 -22.34 -5.92
CA SER A 4 -80.12 -22.96 -5.72
C SER A 4 -79.58 -23.65 -6.97
N THR A 5 -78.29 -23.73 -7.15
CA THR A 5 -77.68 -24.94 -7.67
C THR A 5 -76.25 -25.14 -7.17
N LYS A 6 -76.03 -26.39 -6.79
CA LYS A 6 -74.86 -26.97 -6.11
C LYS A 6 -73.71 -27.30 -7.03
N LEU A 7 -72.52 -27.30 -6.41
CA LEU A 7 -71.37 -28.21 -6.52
C LEU A 7 -71.24 -29.19 -7.69
N LEU A 8 -70.02 -29.33 -8.14
CA LEU A 8 -69.27 -30.61 -8.24
C LEU A 8 -67.84 -30.41 -8.63
N ALA A 9 -66.92 -30.90 -7.84
CA ALA A 9 -65.47 -31.08 -8.20
C ALA A 9 -65.32 -32.43 -8.94
N PRO A 10 -64.33 -32.60 -9.74
CA PRO A 10 -63.75 -33.92 -9.90
C PRO A 10 -62.27 -34.00 -9.54
N LEU A 11 -62.02 -35.06 -8.84
CA LEU A 11 -60.77 -35.73 -8.59
C LEU A 11 -60.21 -36.26 -9.94
N VAL A 12 -58.94 -36.04 -10.21
CA VAL A 12 -58.22 -36.76 -11.27
C VAL A 12 -56.94 -37.34 -10.71
N ALA A 13 -56.80 -38.59 -10.94
CA ALA A 13 -55.81 -39.52 -10.45
C ALA A 13 -54.43 -39.34 -11.12
N ALA A 14 -53.44 -39.75 -10.34
CA ALA A 14 -52.06 -39.90 -10.79
C ALA A 14 -51.89 -41.01 -11.81
N LEU A 15 -51.16 -40.76 -12.88
CA LEU A 15 -50.50 -41.79 -13.68
C LEU A 15 -49.03 -41.54 -13.68
N ALA A 16 -48.29 -42.48 -13.11
CA ALA A 16 -46.85 -42.59 -13.28
C ALA A 16 -46.51 -43.20 -14.62
N LEU A 17 -45.67 -42.55 -15.38
CA LEU A 17 -44.98 -43.14 -16.52
C LEU A 17 -43.49 -42.99 -16.36
N ALA A 18 -42.86 -44.12 -16.13
CA ALA A 18 -41.41 -44.26 -16.22
C ALA A 18 -41.02 -44.30 -17.72
N ALA A 19 -40.07 -43.48 -18.13
CA ALA A 19 -39.35 -43.63 -19.38
C ALA A 19 -37.88 -43.37 -19.18
N CYS A 20 -37.08 -44.32 -19.63
CA CYS A 20 -35.63 -44.39 -19.50
C CYS A 20 -34.92 -43.36 -20.40
N ASN A 21 -33.88 -42.80 -19.83
CA ASN A 21 -32.52 -42.64 -20.29
C ASN A 21 -32.25 -42.22 -21.74
N ALA A 22 -31.76 -40.99 -21.93
CA ALA A 22 -30.73 -40.65 -22.91
C ALA A 22 -29.92 -39.49 -22.38
N GLY A 23 -28.60 -39.69 -22.24
CA GLY A 23 -27.69 -38.73 -21.68
C GLY A 23 -27.57 -37.48 -22.53
N GLY A 24 -27.74 -36.34 -21.91
CA GLY A 24 -27.37 -35.03 -22.41
C GLY A 24 -26.76 -34.27 -21.25
N SER A 25 -25.44 -34.09 -21.26
CA SER A 25 -24.73 -33.22 -20.33
C SER A 25 -25.13 -31.78 -20.61
N SER A 26 -26.11 -31.28 -19.86
CA SER A 26 -26.39 -29.86 -19.78
C SER A 26 -25.29 -29.22 -18.92
N ILE A 27 -24.39 -28.49 -19.55
CA ILE A 27 -23.46 -27.56 -18.90
C ILE A 27 -24.34 -26.45 -18.30
N VAL A 28 -24.64 -26.54 -17.03
CA VAL A 28 -25.18 -25.42 -16.25
C VAL A 28 -24.04 -24.41 -16.13
N PRO A 29 -24.20 -23.15 -16.57
CA PRO A 29 -23.19 -22.13 -16.28
C PRO A 29 -23.07 -22.01 -14.77
N SER A 30 -21.90 -22.31 -14.21
CA SER A 30 -21.60 -22.02 -12.83
C SER A 30 -21.80 -20.53 -12.61
N ALA A 31 -22.65 -20.16 -11.66
CA ALA A 31 -22.75 -18.80 -11.18
C ALA A 31 -21.34 -18.29 -10.84
N PRO A 32 -21.03 -17.02 -11.12
CA PRO A 32 -19.73 -16.46 -10.74
C PRO A 32 -19.56 -16.65 -9.24
N ALA A 33 -18.41 -17.20 -8.84
CA ALA A 33 -18.05 -17.36 -7.45
C ALA A 33 -18.21 -15.99 -6.77
N GLN A 34 -19.09 -15.94 -5.76
CA GLN A 34 -19.23 -14.75 -4.93
C GLN A 34 -17.87 -14.48 -4.31
N SER A 35 -17.27 -13.34 -4.66
CA SER A 35 -16.03 -12.87 -4.05
C SER A 35 -16.21 -12.89 -2.54
N ALA A 36 -15.38 -13.66 -1.84
CA ALA A 36 -15.37 -13.68 -0.38
C ALA A 36 -14.99 -12.29 0.11
N SER A 37 -15.96 -11.52 0.57
CA SER A 37 -15.69 -10.21 1.17
C SER A 37 -14.86 -10.40 2.44
N LEU A 38 -13.80 -9.62 2.60
CA LEU A 38 -13.04 -9.53 3.85
C LEU A 38 -14.02 -9.30 5.02
N ARG A 39 -14.07 -10.24 5.95
CA ARG A 39 -14.82 -10.03 7.20
C ARG A 39 -13.97 -9.17 8.12
N LEU A 40 -14.33 -7.91 8.26
CA LEU A 40 -13.73 -6.98 9.22
C LEU A 40 -14.03 -7.49 10.64
N HIS A 41 -13.02 -8.01 11.33
CA HIS A 41 -13.12 -8.43 12.74
C HIS A 41 -12.80 -7.29 13.70
N ALA A 42 -12.26 -6.17 13.20
CA ALA A 42 -12.03 -4.92 13.92
C ALA A 42 -13.02 -3.84 13.44
N ALA A 43 -13.16 -2.76 14.21
CA ALA A 43 -13.93 -1.61 13.74
C ALA A 43 -13.27 -1.04 12.48
N ALA A 44 -14.10 -0.80 11.45
CA ALA A 44 -13.60 -0.23 10.19
C ALA A 44 -12.85 1.09 10.45
N PRO A 45 -11.74 1.38 9.75
CA PRO A 45 -11.02 2.63 9.90
C PRO A 45 -11.91 3.83 9.57
N ARG A 46 -11.59 5.00 10.13
CA ARG A 46 -12.44 6.21 9.99
C ARG A 46 -12.69 6.61 8.54
N TRP A 47 -11.70 6.45 7.67
CA TRP A 47 -11.85 6.79 6.26
C TRP A 47 -12.99 5.99 5.59
N MET A 48 -13.12 4.70 5.92
CA MET A 48 -14.19 3.83 5.42
C MET A 48 -15.52 4.13 6.14
N ALA A 49 -15.50 4.18 7.48
CA ALA A 49 -16.70 4.35 8.29
C ALA A 49 -17.39 5.71 8.08
N GLN A 50 -16.64 6.75 7.72
CA GLN A 50 -17.12 8.11 7.49
C GLN A 50 -17.21 8.48 6.00
N GLY A 51 -16.85 7.56 5.09
CA GLY A 51 -16.85 7.83 3.65
C GLY A 51 -15.87 8.94 3.23
N LEU A 52 -14.74 9.06 3.93
CA LEU A 52 -13.75 10.11 3.66
C LEU A 52 -12.90 9.80 2.43
N ALA A 53 -12.76 8.54 2.10
CA ALA A 53 -12.02 8.06 0.94
C ALA A 53 -12.64 6.76 0.40
N LYS A 54 -12.21 6.34 -0.78
CA LYS A 54 -12.54 5.04 -1.38
C LYS A 54 -11.27 4.40 -1.93
N PRO A 55 -11.10 3.07 -1.83
CA PRO A 55 -9.98 2.38 -2.47
C PRO A 55 -9.98 2.60 -3.99
N ALA A 56 -8.81 2.84 -4.57
CA ALA A 56 -8.64 2.87 -6.01
C ALA A 56 -8.79 1.44 -6.59
N CYS A 57 -8.22 0.45 -5.91
CA CYS A 57 -8.29 -0.96 -6.30
C CYS A 57 -9.32 -1.75 -5.47
N PRO A 58 -10.01 -2.74 -6.08
CA PRO A 58 -10.91 -3.61 -5.32
C PRO A 58 -10.11 -4.52 -4.37
N MET A 59 -10.56 -4.64 -3.12
CA MET A 59 -9.96 -5.52 -2.13
C MET A 59 -10.54 -6.93 -2.24
N VAL A 60 -9.69 -7.90 -2.56
CA VAL A 60 -10.05 -9.33 -2.65
C VAL A 60 -9.07 -10.16 -1.84
N THR A 61 -9.58 -10.96 -0.91
CA THR A 61 -8.75 -11.83 -0.07
C THR A 61 -7.89 -12.77 -0.92
N GLY A 62 -6.57 -12.79 -0.66
CA GLY A 62 -5.63 -13.67 -1.34
C GLY A 62 -5.21 -13.20 -2.73
N VAL A 63 -5.66 -12.03 -3.17
CA VAL A 63 -5.22 -11.35 -4.39
C VAL A 63 -4.56 -10.03 -3.99
N PRO A 64 -3.36 -9.72 -4.47
CA PRO A 64 -2.75 -8.43 -4.25
C PRO A 64 -3.62 -7.28 -4.73
N THR A 65 -3.72 -6.27 -3.91
CA THR A 65 -4.48 -5.05 -4.18
C THR A 65 -3.60 -3.84 -3.93
N CYS A 66 -3.76 -2.79 -4.72
CA CYS A 66 -3.09 -1.51 -4.48
C CYS A 66 -3.66 -0.81 -3.24
N LEU A 67 -2.88 0.09 -2.65
CA LEU A 67 -3.18 0.76 -1.38
C LEU A 67 -3.51 2.25 -1.54
N ALA A 68 -3.71 2.76 -2.78
CA ALA A 68 -4.17 4.12 -2.99
C ALA A 68 -5.63 4.29 -2.58
N LEU A 69 -5.91 5.36 -1.84
CA LEU A 69 -7.23 5.78 -1.40
C LEU A 69 -7.58 7.14 -2.00
N ILE A 70 -8.54 7.18 -2.92
CA ILE A 70 -9.04 8.43 -3.48
C ILE A 70 -9.91 9.15 -2.44
N GLU A 71 -9.51 10.34 -2.03
CA GLU A 71 -10.20 11.09 -0.99
C GLU A 71 -11.44 11.82 -1.52
N SER A 72 -12.51 11.79 -0.74
CA SER A 72 -13.78 12.41 -1.11
C SER A 72 -13.78 13.95 -0.97
N ARG A 73 -12.83 14.50 -0.21
CA ARG A 73 -12.81 15.94 0.13
C ARG A 73 -12.22 16.84 -0.95
N GLY A 74 -11.36 16.32 -1.84
CA GLY A 74 -10.68 17.12 -2.86
C GLY A 74 -11.49 17.32 -4.13
N GLY A 75 -12.29 16.34 -4.53
CA GLY A 75 -12.90 16.32 -5.86
C GLY A 75 -11.84 16.41 -6.98
N ILE A 76 -12.23 16.20 -8.22
CA ILE A 76 -11.39 16.55 -9.37
C ILE A 76 -11.44 18.08 -9.51
N SER A 77 -10.28 18.73 -9.44
CA SER A 77 -10.17 20.19 -9.47
C SER A 77 -9.10 20.61 -10.50
N PRO A 78 -9.29 21.74 -11.21
CA PRO A 78 -8.20 22.35 -11.94
C PRO A 78 -7.13 22.95 -11.01
N ASP A 79 -7.48 23.19 -9.74
CA ASP A 79 -6.58 23.71 -8.72
C ASP A 79 -6.00 22.57 -7.91
N VAL A 80 -4.69 22.64 -7.62
CA VAL A 80 -3.98 21.66 -6.83
C VAL A 80 -4.42 21.73 -5.38
N ALA A 81 -4.96 20.63 -4.86
CA ALA A 81 -5.26 20.46 -3.45
C ALA A 81 -4.38 19.36 -2.85
N GLY A 82 -4.11 19.41 -1.55
CA GLY A 82 -3.30 18.41 -0.84
C GLY A 82 -1.87 18.85 -0.56
N TRP A 83 -1.13 17.97 0.11
CA TRP A 83 0.28 18.20 0.45
C TRP A 83 1.14 18.16 -0.81
N ALA A 84 2.04 19.15 -0.92
CA ALA A 84 2.97 19.31 -2.02
C ALA A 84 4.38 18.79 -1.67
N PRO A 85 5.29 18.58 -2.64
CA PRO A 85 6.66 18.13 -2.38
C PRO A 85 7.40 18.92 -1.30
N ILE A 86 7.23 20.24 -1.29
CA ILE A 86 7.88 21.12 -0.31
C ILE A 86 7.44 20.83 1.14
N ASP A 87 6.23 20.33 1.35
CA ASP A 87 5.72 20.04 2.69
C ASP A 87 6.46 18.84 3.28
N PHE A 88 6.62 17.74 2.53
CA PHE A 88 7.37 16.57 3.04
C PHE A 88 8.87 16.80 3.05
N GLN A 89 9.44 17.49 2.05
CA GLN A 89 10.86 17.86 2.03
C GLN A 89 11.23 18.70 3.26
N THR A 90 10.34 19.65 3.63
CA THR A 90 10.52 20.49 4.82
C THR A 90 10.30 19.70 6.09
N ARG A 91 9.17 18.95 6.18
CA ARG A 91 8.84 18.18 7.39
C ARG A 91 9.92 17.17 7.74
N TYR A 92 10.44 16.49 6.72
CA TYR A 92 11.41 15.41 6.91
C TYR A 92 12.87 15.85 6.78
N ASN A 93 13.13 17.16 6.62
CA ASN A 93 14.49 17.71 6.47
C ASN A 93 15.29 16.99 5.37
N LEU A 94 14.67 16.77 4.20
CA LEU A 94 15.27 15.99 3.12
C LEU A 94 16.26 16.85 2.31
N PRO A 95 17.45 16.33 1.97
CA PRO A 95 18.40 17.01 1.07
C PRO A 95 18.01 16.79 -0.41
N SER A 96 16.75 17.01 -0.76
CA SER A 96 16.14 16.67 -2.04
C SER A 96 16.76 17.41 -3.23
N SER A 97 17.27 18.63 -2.99
CA SER A 97 17.90 19.46 -4.05
C SER A 97 19.35 19.08 -4.35
N THR A 98 19.99 18.25 -3.52
CA THR A 98 21.44 17.96 -3.61
C THR A 98 21.77 16.49 -3.71
N ASN A 99 20.92 15.60 -3.20
CA ASN A 99 21.16 14.17 -3.12
C ASN A 99 20.28 13.37 -4.11
N GLY A 100 20.59 12.09 -4.27
CA GLY A 100 19.82 11.14 -5.06
C GLY A 100 20.27 10.97 -6.51
N ALA A 101 21.09 11.86 -7.06
CA ALA A 101 21.61 11.70 -8.41
C ALA A 101 22.35 10.36 -8.56
N GLY A 102 22.02 9.60 -9.60
CA GLY A 102 22.59 8.27 -9.86
C GLY A 102 22.00 7.14 -9.02
N GLN A 103 21.07 7.43 -8.08
CA GLN A 103 20.32 6.39 -7.36
C GLN A 103 19.09 5.99 -8.15
N ILE A 104 18.81 4.69 -8.19
CA ILE A 104 17.64 4.12 -8.88
C ILE A 104 16.64 3.67 -7.80
N VAL A 105 15.43 4.20 -7.90
CA VAL A 105 14.25 3.68 -7.17
C VAL A 105 13.38 2.99 -8.22
N ALA A 106 13.18 1.68 -8.07
CA ALA A 106 12.21 0.96 -8.87
C ALA A 106 10.88 0.92 -8.13
N ILE A 107 9.80 1.03 -8.88
CA ILE A 107 8.42 0.88 -8.47
C ILE A 107 7.89 -0.36 -9.17
N VAL A 108 7.24 -1.24 -8.43
CA VAL A 108 6.60 -2.43 -8.97
C VAL A 108 5.11 -2.34 -8.76
N ASP A 109 4.37 -2.19 -9.86
CA ASP A 109 2.92 -2.12 -9.91
C ASP A 109 2.34 -3.07 -10.94
N ALA A 110 1.03 -3.27 -10.90
CA ALA A 110 0.34 -4.13 -11.84
C ALA A 110 -0.36 -3.33 -12.95
N TYR A 111 -0.41 -3.93 -14.13
CA TYR A 111 -1.03 -3.34 -15.31
C TYR A 111 -0.28 -2.11 -15.85
N ASP A 112 -0.89 -1.40 -16.80
CA ASP A 112 -0.30 -0.21 -17.44
C ASP A 112 -1.11 1.05 -17.10
N ASN A 113 -0.39 2.15 -16.83
CA ASN A 113 -0.90 3.49 -17.03
C ASN A 113 -0.25 4.06 -18.30
N PRO A 114 -0.99 4.19 -19.41
CA PRO A 114 -0.43 4.70 -20.65
C PRO A 114 -0.01 6.16 -20.59
N ASN A 115 -0.56 6.93 -19.62
CA ASN A 115 -0.34 8.37 -19.50
C ASN A 115 0.74 8.74 -18.46
N VAL A 116 1.28 7.80 -17.69
CA VAL A 116 2.15 8.06 -16.54
C VAL A 116 3.35 9.00 -16.84
N THR A 117 3.90 8.94 -18.06
CA THR A 117 5.03 9.82 -18.43
C THR A 117 4.59 11.28 -18.53
N ASP A 118 3.45 11.55 -19.15
CA ASP A 118 2.89 12.89 -19.32
C ASP A 118 2.33 13.41 -17.98
N ASP A 119 1.72 12.54 -17.18
CA ASP A 119 1.19 12.85 -15.86
C ASP A 119 2.32 13.22 -14.89
N LEU A 120 3.40 12.45 -14.86
CA LEU A 120 4.61 12.81 -14.09
C LEU A 120 5.23 14.14 -14.56
N SER A 121 5.24 14.39 -15.87
CA SER A 121 5.73 15.68 -16.42
C SER A 121 4.86 16.85 -15.95
N THR A 122 3.54 16.68 -15.95
CA THR A 122 2.56 17.65 -15.45
C THR A 122 2.76 17.93 -13.97
N TYR A 123 2.86 16.88 -13.15
CA TYR A 123 3.14 16.98 -11.72
C TYR A 123 4.45 17.75 -11.45
N ARG A 124 5.53 17.36 -12.12
CA ARG A 124 6.85 17.99 -11.92
C ARG A 124 6.89 19.45 -12.39
N THR A 125 6.18 19.78 -13.45
CA THR A 125 6.04 21.16 -13.93
C THR A 125 5.32 22.02 -12.91
N GLN A 126 4.20 21.53 -12.36
CA GLN A 126 3.41 22.21 -11.34
C GLN A 126 4.24 22.57 -10.10
N PHE A 127 5.12 21.65 -9.67
CA PHE A 127 5.90 21.86 -8.44
C PHE A 127 7.37 22.28 -8.69
N GLY A 128 7.75 22.59 -9.93
CA GLY A 128 9.09 23.09 -10.26
C GLY A 128 10.23 22.08 -10.02
N LEU A 129 9.95 20.77 -10.18
CA LEU A 129 10.93 19.71 -9.92
C LEU A 129 11.89 19.41 -11.09
N GLY A 130 11.74 20.13 -12.20
CA GLY A 130 12.54 19.91 -13.42
C GLY A 130 12.12 18.64 -14.18
N THR A 131 12.92 18.21 -15.17
CA THR A 131 12.65 17.01 -15.96
C THR A 131 12.96 15.74 -15.17
N ALA A 132 12.07 14.73 -15.26
CA ALA A 132 12.29 13.44 -14.62
C ALA A 132 13.37 12.62 -15.34
N ASN A 133 14.15 11.88 -14.57
CA ASN A 133 14.92 10.74 -15.10
C ASN A 133 14.07 9.48 -14.86
N PHE A 134 13.16 9.19 -15.81
CA PHE A 134 12.12 8.18 -15.67
C PHE A 134 12.17 7.19 -16.85
N THR A 135 11.99 5.91 -16.55
CA THR A 135 11.83 4.88 -17.57
C THR A 135 10.78 3.85 -17.14
N LYS A 136 9.81 3.62 -18.02
CA LYS A 136 8.80 2.59 -17.87
C LYS A 136 9.26 1.29 -18.55
N TYR A 137 9.10 0.18 -17.84
CA TYR A 137 9.40 -1.17 -18.30
C TYR A 137 8.18 -2.07 -18.14
N ASN A 138 8.01 -3.02 -19.04
CA ASN A 138 7.11 -4.13 -18.83
C ASN A 138 7.75 -5.18 -17.90
N GLN A 139 7.00 -6.20 -17.50
CA GLN A 139 7.46 -7.29 -16.62
C GLN A 139 8.75 -7.98 -17.09
N ASP A 140 9.03 -7.99 -18.39
CA ASP A 140 10.23 -8.60 -18.98
C ASP A 140 11.44 -7.64 -19.05
N GLY A 141 11.31 -6.40 -18.58
CA GLY A 141 12.34 -5.36 -18.63
C GLY A 141 12.49 -4.69 -20.00
N LYS A 142 11.43 -4.65 -20.81
CA LYS A 142 11.41 -3.99 -22.11
C LYS A 142 10.61 -2.70 -22.04
N THR A 143 10.98 -1.72 -22.85
CA THR A 143 10.30 -0.42 -22.99
C THR A 143 9.22 -0.45 -24.09
N SER A 144 8.55 -1.57 -24.24
CA SER A 144 7.49 -1.80 -25.24
C SER A 144 6.65 -3.02 -24.84
N ASN A 145 5.50 -3.21 -25.47
CA ASN A 145 4.57 -4.29 -25.18
C ASN A 145 4.16 -4.30 -23.69
N TYR A 146 3.71 -3.14 -23.23
CA TYR A 146 3.21 -2.97 -21.88
C TYR A 146 1.95 -3.82 -21.64
N PRO A 147 1.60 -4.12 -20.39
CA PRO A 147 0.37 -4.81 -20.04
C PRO A 147 -0.87 -4.06 -20.54
N ARG A 148 -2.03 -4.65 -20.36
CA ARG A 148 -3.29 -3.91 -20.57
C ARG A 148 -3.41 -2.78 -19.55
N GLY A 149 -3.98 -1.65 -19.94
CA GLY A 149 -4.24 -0.52 -19.04
C GLY A 149 -5.28 -0.86 -17.96
N SER A 150 -5.13 -0.22 -16.80
CA SER A 150 -6.07 -0.30 -15.68
C SER A 150 -6.20 1.07 -15.02
N THR A 151 -7.39 1.67 -15.05
CA THR A 151 -7.63 2.97 -14.42
C THR A 151 -7.51 2.94 -12.90
N SER A 152 -7.79 1.81 -12.26
CA SER A 152 -7.63 1.68 -10.80
C SER A 152 -6.17 1.56 -10.37
N TRP A 153 -5.37 0.77 -11.09
CA TRP A 153 -3.94 0.71 -10.87
C TRP A 153 -3.20 1.93 -11.46
N GLY A 154 -3.80 2.64 -12.42
CA GLY A 154 -3.29 3.89 -12.94
C GLY A 154 -3.13 4.96 -11.86
N VAL A 155 -4.11 5.08 -10.96
CA VAL A 155 -4.01 5.93 -9.76
C VAL A 155 -2.81 5.54 -8.89
N GLU A 156 -2.62 4.25 -8.60
CA GLU A 156 -1.47 3.80 -7.81
C GLU A 156 -0.15 4.12 -8.49
N ILE A 157 -0.05 3.83 -9.79
CA ILE A 157 1.15 4.06 -10.60
C ILE A 157 1.55 5.54 -10.60
N ASP A 158 0.60 6.45 -10.83
CA ASP A 158 0.88 7.88 -10.81
C ASP A 158 1.28 8.36 -9.41
N LEU A 159 0.57 7.90 -8.37
CA LEU A 159 0.91 8.19 -6.99
C LEU A 159 2.36 7.82 -6.69
N ASP A 160 2.76 6.60 -6.99
CA ASP A 160 4.08 6.07 -6.64
C ASP A 160 5.21 6.83 -7.34
N VAL A 161 5.10 7.04 -8.66
CA VAL A 161 6.14 7.77 -9.39
C VAL A 161 6.22 9.23 -8.98
N GLN A 162 5.08 9.85 -8.65
CA GLN A 162 5.01 11.23 -8.19
C GLN A 162 5.58 11.39 -6.78
N MET A 163 5.35 10.46 -5.87
CA MET A 163 5.89 10.51 -4.50
C MET A 163 7.39 10.26 -4.46
N VAL A 164 7.93 9.32 -5.25
CA VAL A 164 9.40 9.19 -5.41
C VAL A 164 9.98 10.50 -5.97
N SER A 165 9.36 11.05 -7.00
CA SER A 165 9.77 12.32 -7.63
C SER A 165 9.71 13.50 -6.67
N ALA A 166 8.69 13.55 -5.80
CA ALA A 166 8.49 14.60 -4.82
C ALA A 166 9.58 14.61 -3.74
N ALA A 167 9.96 13.44 -3.23
CA ALA A 167 10.99 13.34 -2.19
C ALA A 167 12.42 13.38 -2.78
N CYS A 168 12.64 12.74 -3.93
CA CYS A 168 13.96 12.63 -4.58
C CYS A 168 13.90 13.05 -6.06
N PRO A 169 13.80 14.37 -6.37
CA PRO A 169 13.65 14.84 -7.74
C PRO A 169 14.86 14.55 -8.65
N LEU A 170 16.04 14.25 -8.08
CA LEU A 170 17.26 13.91 -8.80
C LEU A 170 17.46 12.39 -8.98
N CYS A 171 16.61 11.56 -8.37
CA CYS A 171 16.67 10.11 -8.53
C CYS A 171 16.27 9.67 -9.94
N THR A 172 16.79 8.52 -10.35
CA THR A 172 16.27 7.77 -11.50
C THR A 172 15.11 6.92 -11.02
N ILE A 173 13.97 7.01 -11.70
CA ILE A 173 12.76 6.25 -11.38
C ILE A 173 12.55 5.21 -12.47
N TYR A 174 12.48 3.93 -12.08
CA TYR A 174 12.05 2.84 -12.95
C TYR A 174 10.66 2.39 -12.51
N LEU A 175 9.70 2.40 -13.41
CA LEU A 175 8.41 1.75 -13.23
C LEU A 175 8.47 0.40 -13.92
N VAL A 176 8.23 -0.70 -13.20
CA VAL A 176 8.15 -2.05 -13.76
C VAL A 176 6.72 -2.55 -13.62
N GLU A 177 6.03 -2.62 -14.74
CA GLU A 177 4.62 -2.98 -14.81
C GLU A 177 4.44 -4.50 -14.95
N ALA A 178 3.88 -5.13 -13.91
CA ALA A 178 3.49 -6.54 -13.93
C ALA A 178 2.28 -6.76 -14.85
N ASN A 179 2.22 -7.90 -15.54
CA ASN A 179 1.13 -8.24 -16.47
C ASN A 179 -0.26 -8.26 -15.80
N SER A 180 -0.30 -8.53 -14.52
CA SER A 180 -1.51 -8.51 -13.70
C SER A 180 -1.17 -8.35 -12.21
N SER A 181 -2.18 -8.14 -11.37
CA SER A 181 -2.03 -8.13 -9.91
C SER A 181 -1.90 -9.53 -9.29
N ASN A 182 -1.75 -10.59 -10.06
CA ASN A 182 -1.48 -11.92 -9.50
C ASN A 182 -0.05 -12.00 -8.96
N ASN A 183 0.14 -12.74 -7.87
CA ASN A 183 1.45 -12.87 -7.23
C ASN A 183 2.60 -13.27 -8.17
N PRO A 184 2.46 -14.27 -9.08
CA PRO A 184 3.56 -14.62 -9.98
C PRO A 184 4.00 -13.49 -10.91
N ASP A 185 3.09 -12.61 -11.33
CA ASP A 185 3.41 -11.49 -12.21
C ASP A 185 4.13 -10.38 -11.43
N LEU A 186 3.64 -10.03 -10.23
CA LEU A 186 4.30 -9.06 -9.35
C LEU A 186 5.70 -9.55 -8.92
N GLU A 187 5.84 -10.83 -8.52
CA GLU A 187 7.15 -11.43 -8.20
C GLU A 187 8.13 -11.38 -9.38
N ALA A 188 7.64 -11.61 -10.60
CA ALA A 188 8.47 -11.51 -11.80
C ALA A 188 8.92 -10.07 -12.08
N ALA A 189 8.05 -9.08 -11.85
CA ALA A 189 8.38 -7.66 -11.95
C ALA A 189 9.42 -7.23 -10.89
N GLU A 190 9.31 -7.75 -9.63
CA GLU A 190 10.32 -7.57 -8.58
C GLU A 190 11.70 -8.04 -9.02
N LEU A 191 11.78 -9.25 -9.55
CA LEU A 191 13.04 -9.80 -10.03
C LEU A 191 13.59 -9.02 -11.22
N THR A 192 12.72 -8.48 -12.06
CA THR A 192 13.09 -7.62 -13.18
C THR A 192 13.63 -6.29 -12.69
N ALA A 193 13.02 -5.65 -11.70
CA ALA A 193 13.51 -4.43 -11.10
C ALA A 193 14.96 -4.57 -10.59
N VAL A 194 15.23 -5.65 -9.88
CA VAL A 194 16.59 -5.98 -9.39
C VAL A 194 17.55 -6.24 -10.56
N LYS A 195 17.12 -6.99 -11.58
CA LYS A 195 17.93 -7.27 -12.78
C LYS A 195 18.28 -6.00 -13.57
N LEU A 196 17.42 -4.99 -13.55
CA LEU A 196 17.67 -3.67 -14.15
C LEU A 196 18.63 -2.82 -13.33
N GLY A 197 19.11 -3.31 -12.18
CA GLY A 197 20.12 -2.66 -11.34
C GLY A 197 19.54 -1.81 -10.21
N ALA A 198 18.27 -1.92 -9.88
CA ALA A 198 17.71 -1.24 -8.73
C ALA A 198 18.22 -1.83 -7.42
N HIS A 199 18.66 -0.97 -6.50
CA HIS A 199 18.97 -1.30 -5.11
C HIS A 199 17.87 -0.89 -4.14
N ILE A 200 16.79 -0.31 -4.63
CA ILE A 200 15.63 0.10 -3.85
C ILE A 200 14.40 -0.24 -4.70
N VAL A 201 13.47 -1.00 -4.12
CA VAL A 201 12.21 -1.39 -4.77
C VAL A 201 11.05 -1.02 -3.86
N SER A 202 10.09 -0.26 -4.39
CA SER A 202 8.89 0.21 -3.71
C SER A 202 7.68 -0.60 -4.13
N ASN A 203 6.87 -1.01 -3.16
CA ASN A 203 5.70 -1.87 -3.32
C ASN A 203 4.49 -1.27 -2.60
N SER A 204 3.65 -0.58 -3.33
CA SER A 204 2.43 0.03 -2.80
C SER A 204 1.23 -0.90 -2.95
N TRP A 205 1.42 -2.18 -2.70
CA TRP A 205 0.39 -3.20 -2.76
C TRP A 205 0.54 -4.23 -1.65
N ILE A 206 -0.57 -4.86 -1.31
CA ILE A 206 -0.65 -5.85 -0.25
C ILE A 206 -1.56 -7.01 -0.65
N CYS A 207 -1.22 -8.21 -0.22
CA CYS A 207 -2.09 -9.37 -0.27
C CYS A 207 -2.57 -9.70 1.14
N TYR A 208 -3.81 -9.42 1.42
CA TYR A 208 -4.46 -9.78 2.69
C TYR A 208 -4.79 -11.28 2.71
N SER A 209 -3.94 -12.06 3.34
CA SER A 209 -4.13 -13.50 3.49
C SER A 209 -3.41 -14.02 4.73
N SER A 210 -4.00 -15.05 5.33
CA SER A 210 -3.37 -15.79 6.43
C SER A 210 -2.16 -16.62 6.01
N ASN A 211 -2.04 -16.90 4.72
CA ASN A 211 -0.91 -17.61 4.14
C ASN A 211 -0.06 -16.63 3.35
N SER A 212 1.24 -16.90 3.26
CA SER A 212 2.10 -16.09 2.41
C SER A 212 1.61 -16.14 0.97
N CYS A 213 1.24 -14.97 0.45
CA CYS A 213 0.86 -14.81 -0.96
C CYS A 213 2.08 -14.73 -1.88
N VAL A 214 3.24 -14.38 -1.32
CA VAL A 214 4.47 -14.14 -2.09
C VAL A 214 5.61 -15.05 -1.63
N LYS A 215 6.57 -15.26 -2.50
CA LYS A 215 7.79 -16.01 -2.18
C LYS A 215 8.80 -15.07 -1.54
N LYS A 216 9.09 -15.26 -0.25
CA LYS A 216 10.10 -14.50 0.49
C LYS A 216 11.43 -14.36 -0.26
N ALA A 217 11.85 -15.41 -0.99
CA ALA A 217 13.10 -15.41 -1.75
C ALA A 217 13.20 -14.32 -2.82
N ASP A 218 12.08 -13.79 -3.27
CA ASP A 218 12.03 -12.72 -4.29
C ASP A 218 12.18 -11.34 -3.65
N PHE A 219 11.90 -11.21 -2.34
CA PHE A 219 12.03 -9.98 -1.55
C PHE A 219 13.23 -9.98 -0.58
N GLN A 220 14.27 -10.73 -0.85
CA GLN A 220 15.47 -10.81 0.02
C GLN A 220 16.77 -10.86 -0.78
N LYS A 221 16.83 -10.20 -1.95
CA LYS A 221 18.08 -10.17 -2.74
C LYS A 221 19.13 -9.33 -2.01
N PRO A 222 20.37 -9.83 -1.88
CA PRO A 222 21.42 -9.10 -1.19
C PRO A 222 21.67 -7.72 -1.81
N GLY A 223 21.80 -6.70 -0.97
CA GLY A 223 22.05 -5.33 -1.41
C GLY A 223 20.84 -4.62 -2.02
N VAL A 224 19.64 -5.11 -1.76
CA VAL A 224 18.39 -4.48 -2.19
C VAL A 224 17.53 -4.16 -0.97
N VAL A 225 17.06 -2.92 -0.89
CA VAL A 225 16.04 -2.46 0.05
C VAL A 225 14.68 -2.61 -0.61
N TYR A 226 13.79 -3.37 0.01
CA TYR A 226 12.38 -3.45 -0.35
C TYR A 226 11.56 -2.65 0.66
N THR A 227 10.70 -1.74 0.20
CA THR A 227 9.69 -1.08 1.02
C THR A 227 8.31 -1.58 0.64
N ALA A 228 7.42 -1.73 1.60
CA ALA A 228 6.03 -2.08 1.33
C ALA A 228 5.09 -1.42 2.33
N GLY A 229 3.92 -0.98 1.85
CA GLY A 229 2.90 -0.35 2.68
C GLY A 229 2.31 -1.33 3.68
N SER A 230 2.15 -0.89 4.92
CA SER A 230 1.63 -1.72 6.02
C SER A 230 0.13 -2.05 5.88
N GLY A 231 -0.54 -1.44 4.90
CA GLY A 231 -1.96 -1.60 4.66
C GLY A 231 -2.81 -0.45 5.19
N ASP A 232 -4.09 -0.43 4.80
CA ASP A 232 -4.99 0.70 5.00
C ASP A 232 -6.25 0.34 5.80
N MET A 233 -6.27 -0.85 6.37
CA MET A 233 -7.44 -1.39 7.07
C MET A 233 -7.36 -1.27 8.59
N GLY A 234 -6.37 -0.52 9.11
CA GLY A 234 -6.16 -0.34 10.54
C GLY A 234 -5.52 -1.56 11.21
N TYR A 235 -5.56 -1.54 12.55
CA TYR A 235 -4.90 -2.50 13.41
C TYR A 235 -5.19 -3.96 13.05
N ASN A 236 -4.13 -4.74 12.99
CA ASN A 236 -4.16 -6.22 12.81
C ASN A 236 -4.63 -6.69 11.42
N PHE A 237 -4.64 -5.80 10.42
CA PHE A 237 -4.81 -6.14 9.02
C PHE A 237 -3.44 -6.14 8.33
N ASN A 238 -2.70 -7.22 8.52
CA ASN A 238 -1.39 -7.45 7.93
C ASN A 238 -1.50 -8.41 6.75
N GLY A 239 -0.54 -8.33 5.83
CA GLY A 239 -0.47 -9.19 4.66
C GLY A 239 0.99 -9.43 4.22
N ASN A 240 1.19 -9.50 2.94
CA ASN A 240 2.51 -9.65 2.32
C ASN A 240 2.59 -8.71 1.10
N PRO A 241 3.76 -8.13 0.79
CA PRO A 241 5.10 -8.48 1.28
C PRO A 241 5.55 -7.77 2.57
N GLU A 242 4.80 -6.78 3.11
CA GLU A 242 5.25 -5.90 4.19
C GLU A 242 5.63 -6.64 5.48
N SER A 243 4.98 -7.77 5.80
CA SER A 243 5.32 -8.54 7.00
C SER A 243 6.54 -9.44 6.86
N LEU A 244 7.18 -9.51 5.70
CA LEU A 244 8.45 -10.22 5.55
C LEU A 244 9.57 -9.51 6.33
N ASP A 245 10.44 -10.29 7.00
CA ASP A 245 11.55 -9.75 7.79
C ASP A 245 12.68 -9.12 6.96
N SER A 246 12.66 -9.31 5.64
CA SER A 246 13.55 -8.70 4.66
C SER A 246 13.01 -7.39 4.05
N VAL A 247 11.78 -7.04 4.35
CA VAL A 247 11.08 -5.88 3.82
C VAL A 247 10.93 -4.81 4.91
N VAL A 248 11.06 -3.55 4.54
CA VAL A 248 10.73 -2.41 5.40
C VAL A 248 9.21 -2.20 5.32
N SER A 249 8.52 -2.51 6.40
CA SER A 249 7.09 -2.24 6.54
C SER A 249 6.87 -0.74 6.83
N VAL A 250 6.12 -0.08 5.98
CA VAL A 250 5.92 1.38 6.02
C VAL A 250 4.50 1.71 6.46
N GLY A 251 4.39 2.27 7.66
CA GLY A 251 3.13 2.76 8.23
C GLY A 251 2.76 4.16 7.76
N GLY A 252 1.65 4.67 8.27
CA GLY A 252 1.06 5.93 7.84
C GLY A 252 0.85 6.95 8.95
N THR A 253 1.05 8.24 8.62
CA THR A 253 0.74 9.37 9.50
C THR A 253 -0.20 10.37 8.84
N GLU A 254 -0.97 11.09 9.66
CA GLU A 254 -1.69 12.31 9.27
C GLU A 254 -0.75 13.51 9.49
N LEU A 255 -0.47 14.25 8.44
CA LEU A 255 0.30 15.49 8.51
C LEU A 255 -0.61 16.68 8.80
N ARG A 256 -0.14 17.60 9.65
CA ARG A 256 -0.83 18.85 9.97
C ARG A 256 0.15 20.00 9.93
N LYS A 257 -0.32 21.16 9.48
CA LYS A 257 0.46 22.40 9.41
C LYS A 257 -0.23 23.52 10.18
N SER A 258 0.51 24.20 11.03
CA SER A 258 0.04 25.40 11.73
C SER A 258 1.11 26.48 11.59
N GLY A 259 0.83 27.51 10.79
CA GLY A 259 1.86 28.47 10.37
C GLY A 259 3.00 27.76 9.60
N SER A 260 4.22 27.87 10.10
CA SER A 260 5.41 27.20 9.55
C SER A 260 5.73 25.85 10.22
N THR A 261 4.94 25.43 11.21
CA THR A 261 5.21 24.24 12.01
C THR A 261 4.39 23.05 11.51
N TYR A 262 5.09 21.92 11.30
CA TYR A 262 4.46 20.64 10.96
C TYR A 262 4.40 19.75 12.20
N SER A 263 3.31 18.98 12.30
CA SER A 263 3.13 17.92 13.30
C SER A 263 2.51 16.68 12.62
N GLU A 264 2.72 15.53 13.21
CA GLU A 264 2.16 14.28 12.72
C GLU A 264 1.55 13.48 13.86
N SER A 265 0.47 12.78 13.56
CA SER A 265 -0.13 11.73 14.37
C SER A 265 -0.25 10.45 13.55
N VAL A 266 -0.41 9.31 14.20
CA VAL A 266 -0.75 8.06 13.48
C VAL A 266 -2.00 8.29 12.65
N TRP A 267 -1.96 7.88 11.39
CA TRP A 267 -3.15 7.81 10.55
C TRP A 267 -4.00 6.60 10.96
N ASN A 268 -5.29 6.80 11.16
CA ASN A 268 -6.19 5.76 11.67
C ASN A 268 -6.40 4.58 10.70
N GLY A 269 -6.09 4.77 9.41
CA GLY A 269 -6.16 3.71 8.41
C GLY A 269 -4.90 2.86 8.34
N ALA A 270 -3.75 3.34 8.85
CA ALA A 270 -2.49 2.62 8.74
C ALA A 270 -2.62 1.20 9.30
N GLY A 271 -2.14 0.23 8.54
CA GLY A 271 -1.95 -1.12 9.04
C GLY A 271 -0.79 -1.18 10.01
N GLY A 272 -0.71 -2.22 10.77
CA GLY A 272 0.37 -2.43 11.73
C GLY A 272 0.01 -3.41 12.83
N GLY A 273 0.93 -3.57 13.77
CA GLY A 273 0.74 -4.45 14.91
C GLY A 273 1.41 -5.81 14.73
N CYS A 274 0.75 -6.87 15.16
CA CYS A 274 1.31 -8.22 15.13
C CYS A 274 0.92 -8.93 13.83
N SER A 275 1.87 -9.47 13.07
CA SER A 275 1.61 -10.11 11.77
C SER A 275 0.75 -11.38 11.84
N ASN A 276 0.35 -11.79 13.03
CA ASN A 276 -0.66 -12.81 13.23
C ASN A 276 -2.06 -12.22 13.16
N ASN A 277 -2.60 -12.01 11.99
CA ASN A 277 -3.94 -11.45 11.74
C ASN A 277 -5.11 -12.35 12.20
N GLY A 278 -4.94 -13.03 13.34
CA GLY A 278 -5.97 -13.89 13.95
C GLY A 278 -6.09 -15.28 13.33
N SER A 279 -5.32 -15.62 12.31
CA SER A 279 -5.38 -16.90 11.61
C SER A 279 -4.36 -17.94 12.12
N GLY A 280 -3.44 -17.55 12.99
CA GLY A 280 -2.38 -18.41 13.51
C GLY A 280 -1.19 -18.64 12.57
N ALA A 281 -1.22 -18.13 11.35
CA ALA A 281 -0.18 -18.27 10.33
C ALA A 281 0.76 -17.06 10.23
N GLY A 282 1.00 -16.37 11.34
CA GLY A 282 1.85 -15.17 11.37
C GLY A 282 3.29 -15.42 10.96
N VAL A 283 3.92 -14.38 10.42
CA VAL A 283 5.35 -14.42 10.10
C VAL A 283 6.16 -14.54 11.38
N PRO A 284 7.11 -15.49 11.49
CA PRO A 284 7.91 -15.67 12.70
C PRO A 284 8.64 -14.37 13.09
N LYS A 285 8.65 -14.06 14.38
CA LYS A 285 9.38 -12.90 14.90
C LYS A 285 10.87 -12.99 14.60
N PRO A 286 11.46 -12.05 13.87
CA PRO A 286 12.89 -12.05 13.62
C PRO A 286 13.66 -11.78 14.91
N SER A 287 14.85 -12.36 15.05
CA SER A 287 15.65 -12.29 16.27
C SER A 287 16.07 -10.87 16.69
N TRP A 288 16.03 -9.92 15.76
CA TRP A 288 16.35 -8.52 16.00
C TRP A 288 15.17 -7.70 16.54
N GLN A 289 13.90 -8.14 16.40
CA GLN A 289 12.76 -7.54 17.08
C GLN A 289 12.70 -7.99 18.54
N LYS A 290 12.55 -7.06 19.47
CA LYS A 290 12.55 -7.31 20.92
C LYS A 290 11.33 -6.73 21.63
N ASP A 291 10.33 -6.30 20.88
CA ASP A 291 9.06 -5.83 21.42
C ASP A 291 8.31 -6.98 22.11
N PRO A 292 7.66 -6.72 23.27
CA PRO A 292 7.16 -7.79 24.14
C PRO A 292 5.77 -8.32 23.76
N ASP A 293 4.89 -7.50 23.17
CA ASP A 293 3.45 -7.83 23.09
C ASP A 293 3.06 -8.65 21.85
N CYS A 294 4.00 -8.94 20.96
CA CYS A 294 3.76 -9.75 19.78
C CYS A 294 4.72 -10.94 19.74
N ALA A 295 4.23 -12.13 19.50
CA ALA A 295 5.05 -13.34 19.32
C ALA A 295 5.55 -13.52 17.87
N TYR A 296 5.05 -12.73 16.94
CA TYR A 296 5.34 -12.75 15.52
C TYR A 296 6.06 -11.47 15.08
N ARG A 297 6.32 -11.32 13.78
CA ARG A 297 6.82 -10.07 13.18
C ARG A 297 5.88 -8.92 13.57
N THR A 298 6.42 -7.83 14.07
CA THR A 298 5.66 -6.62 14.42
C THR A 298 5.87 -5.57 13.34
N ASP A 299 4.80 -5.07 12.77
CA ASP A 299 4.73 -4.04 11.74
C ASP A 299 4.14 -2.75 12.34
N ALA A 300 4.47 -1.55 11.87
CA ALA A 300 5.42 -1.17 10.84
C ALA A 300 6.84 -0.94 11.41
N ASP A 301 7.83 -0.72 10.53
CA ASP A 301 9.20 -0.36 10.97
C ASP A 301 9.41 1.15 11.05
N ILE A 302 8.84 1.87 10.11
CA ILE A 302 8.95 3.32 9.89
C ILE A 302 7.61 3.82 9.33
N ALA A 303 7.35 5.11 9.36
CA ALA A 303 6.17 5.70 8.74
C ALA A 303 6.51 6.97 7.96
N ALA A 304 5.58 7.41 7.12
CA ALA A 304 5.55 8.73 6.52
C ALA A 304 4.09 9.18 6.35
N VAL A 305 3.87 10.39 5.83
CA VAL A 305 2.52 10.88 5.53
C VAL A 305 1.76 9.90 4.64
N ALA A 306 0.51 9.65 4.98
CA ALA A 306 -0.40 8.73 4.30
C ALA A 306 -1.79 9.35 4.06
N ASP A 307 -1.92 10.66 4.13
CA ASP A 307 -3.21 11.34 4.07
C ASP A 307 -3.08 12.68 3.33
N GLY A 308 -3.95 12.90 2.33
CA GLY A 308 -4.15 14.18 1.70
C GLY A 308 -3.03 14.71 0.81
N VAL A 309 -2.30 13.88 0.06
CA VAL A 309 -1.31 14.38 -0.89
C VAL A 309 -1.92 14.74 -2.24
N ALA A 310 -1.31 15.72 -2.92
CA ALA A 310 -1.70 16.07 -4.28
C ALA A 310 -1.21 15.02 -5.27
N GLU A 311 -2.09 14.59 -6.17
CA GLU A 311 -1.79 13.70 -7.28
C GLU A 311 -2.40 14.22 -8.57
N TYR A 312 -1.73 13.98 -9.70
CA TYR A 312 -2.25 14.21 -11.03
C TYR A 312 -2.33 12.90 -11.81
N ASP A 313 -3.53 12.49 -12.18
CA ASP A 313 -3.78 11.31 -13.03
C ASP A 313 -4.79 11.68 -14.11
N SER A 314 -4.40 11.60 -15.37
CA SER A 314 -5.26 11.87 -16.52
C SER A 314 -5.92 10.62 -17.07
N TYR A 315 -5.46 9.42 -16.68
CA TYR A 315 -5.98 8.16 -17.20
C TYR A 315 -7.20 7.63 -16.44
N GLY A 316 -7.20 7.71 -15.11
CA GLY A 316 -8.29 7.23 -14.25
C GLY A 316 -8.89 8.30 -13.36
N GLY A 317 -8.07 9.22 -12.87
CA GLY A 317 -8.44 10.29 -11.96
C GLY A 317 -9.05 11.51 -12.63
N GLY A 318 -8.70 11.79 -13.89
CA GLY A 318 -9.24 12.89 -14.68
C GLY A 318 -8.67 14.27 -14.33
N GLY A 319 -7.52 14.38 -13.69
CA GLY A 319 -6.82 15.61 -13.36
C GLY A 319 -6.21 15.61 -11.96
N TRP A 320 -6.21 16.77 -11.29
CA TRP A 320 -5.73 16.91 -9.91
C TRP A 320 -6.77 16.44 -8.90
N PHE A 321 -6.35 15.70 -7.89
CA PHE A 321 -7.16 15.27 -6.75
C PHE A 321 -6.26 14.94 -5.54
N THR A 322 -6.88 14.61 -4.40
CA THR A 322 -6.14 14.20 -3.20
C THR A 322 -6.23 12.69 -2.99
N VAL A 323 -5.09 12.12 -2.59
CA VAL A 323 -4.93 10.68 -2.35
C VAL A 323 -4.34 10.46 -0.97
N GLY A 324 -4.73 9.36 -0.34
CA GLY A 324 -4.16 8.83 0.89
C GLY A 324 -3.80 7.37 0.72
N GLY A 325 -3.51 6.71 1.83
CA GLY A 325 -3.06 5.33 1.92
C GLY A 325 -1.59 5.20 2.26
N THR A 326 -1.20 4.03 2.73
CA THR A 326 0.23 3.73 2.95
C THR A 326 1.02 3.65 1.64
N SER A 327 0.33 3.67 0.49
CA SER A 327 0.88 3.92 -0.85
C SER A 327 1.59 5.27 -0.98
N VAL A 328 1.15 6.30 -0.26
CA VAL A 328 1.86 7.59 -0.22
C VAL A 328 3.20 7.43 0.51
N ALA A 329 3.16 6.81 1.69
CA ALA A 329 4.31 6.67 2.58
C ALA A 329 5.42 5.78 1.99
N THR A 330 5.05 4.72 1.28
CA THR A 330 5.96 3.68 0.81
C THR A 330 7.00 4.20 -0.18
N PRO A 331 6.64 4.87 -1.28
CA PRO A 331 7.58 5.46 -2.22
C PRO A 331 8.35 6.65 -1.62
N LEU A 332 7.75 7.40 -0.69
CA LEU A 332 8.48 8.44 0.05
C LEU A 332 9.65 7.85 0.85
N ILE A 333 9.42 6.74 1.58
CA ILE A 333 10.48 6.05 2.34
C ILE A 333 11.53 5.44 1.40
N ALA A 334 11.12 4.84 0.28
CA ALA A 334 12.04 4.35 -0.76
C ALA A 334 12.95 5.49 -1.28
N ALA A 335 12.37 6.66 -1.55
CA ALA A 335 13.11 7.84 -1.96
C ALA A 335 14.09 8.34 -0.89
N VAL A 336 13.75 8.25 0.41
CA VAL A 336 14.68 8.62 1.49
C VAL A 336 15.89 7.68 1.55
N PHE A 337 15.72 6.37 1.31
CA PHE A 337 16.86 5.46 1.14
C PHE A 337 17.75 5.86 -0.05
N ALA A 338 17.14 6.30 -1.16
CA ALA A 338 17.90 6.79 -2.31
C ALA A 338 18.67 8.07 -1.98
N LEU A 339 18.06 9.02 -1.26
CA LEU A 339 18.74 10.22 -0.77
C LEU A 339 19.91 9.90 0.16
N ALA A 340 19.83 8.82 0.95
CA ALA A 340 20.92 8.34 1.80
C ALA A 340 22.10 7.74 1.01
N GLY A 341 21.84 7.17 -0.17
CA GLY A 341 22.84 6.70 -1.12
C GLY A 341 23.62 5.45 -0.69
N ASN A 342 23.11 4.65 0.24
CA ASN A 342 23.81 3.50 0.82
C ASN A 342 22.95 2.21 0.87
N ALA A 343 21.87 2.17 0.11
CA ALA A 343 20.89 1.07 0.12
C ALA A 343 21.54 -0.32 -0.06
N SER A 344 22.53 -0.45 -0.95
CA SER A 344 23.21 -1.73 -1.21
C SER A 344 23.97 -2.31 -0.01
N SER A 345 24.19 -1.54 1.04
CA SER A 345 24.88 -1.96 2.28
C SER A 345 23.92 -2.15 3.47
N GLN A 346 22.61 -2.00 3.28
CA GLN A 346 21.63 -2.07 4.36
C GLN A 346 21.04 -3.46 4.53
N ASP A 347 20.80 -3.83 5.78
CA ASP A 347 19.86 -4.90 6.19
C ASP A 347 18.54 -4.20 6.51
N ALA A 348 17.72 -3.99 5.47
CA ALA A 348 16.60 -3.07 5.48
C ALA A 348 15.54 -3.41 6.54
N GLY A 349 15.13 -4.66 6.63
CA GLY A 349 14.13 -5.10 7.61
C GLY A 349 14.58 -4.86 9.06
N LYS A 350 15.90 -4.92 9.34
CA LYS A 350 16.48 -4.73 10.67
C LYS A 350 16.86 -3.27 10.97
N ARG A 351 16.98 -2.44 9.94
CA ARG A 351 17.61 -1.11 10.02
C ARG A 351 17.12 -0.29 11.21
N PHE A 352 15.83 -0.01 11.27
CA PHE A 352 15.25 0.86 12.30
C PHE A 352 15.25 0.24 13.69
N TRP A 353 15.16 -1.07 13.81
CA TRP A 353 15.21 -1.81 15.06
C TRP A 353 16.61 -1.84 15.68
N SER A 354 17.66 -1.64 14.88
CA SER A 354 19.03 -1.56 15.35
C SER A 354 19.45 -0.16 15.82
N LEU A 355 18.68 0.88 15.52
CA LEU A 355 18.95 2.24 15.97
C LEU A 355 18.76 2.37 17.47
N LYS A 356 19.75 2.97 18.18
CA LYS A 356 19.73 3.09 19.62
C LYS A 356 19.50 4.54 20.09
N GLY A 357 18.66 4.72 21.10
CA GLY A 357 18.53 5.87 21.98
C GLY A 357 18.67 7.23 21.28
N ARG A 358 19.76 7.95 21.57
CA ARG A 358 20.00 9.30 21.05
C ARG A 358 20.00 9.40 19.53
N LYS A 359 20.59 8.42 18.83
CA LYS A 359 20.66 8.45 17.37
C LYS A 359 19.25 8.39 16.78
N ARG A 360 18.42 7.45 17.24
CA ARG A 360 17.04 7.33 16.81
C ARG A 360 16.23 8.60 17.05
N ASN A 361 16.30 9.16 18.26
CA ASN A 361 15.55 10.36 18.64
C ASN A 361 16.02 11.64 17.92
N HIS A 362 17.21 11.63 17.34
CA HIS A 362 17.74 12.74 16.55
C HIS A 362 17.43 12.58 15.07
N ASP A 363 17.49 11.35 14.54
CA ASP A 363 17.45 11.06 13.12
C ASP A 363 16.02 10.65 12.66
N LEU A 364 15.07 10.53 13.60
CA LEU A 364 13.64 10.29 13.33
C LEU A 364 12.79 11.25 14.15
N HIS A 365 11.65 11.66 13.59
CA HIS A 365 10.60 12.34 14.34
C HIS A 365 9.73 11.30 15.05
N TYR A 366 9.64 11.39 16.35
CA TYR A 366 8.78 10.55 17.15
C TYR A 366 7.29 10.90 16.97
N ILE A 367 6.46 9.90 16.73
CA ILE A 367 5.00 10.05 16.67
C ILE A 367 4.42 9.73 18.03
N SER A 368 3.82 10.73 18.68
CA SER A 368 3.39 10.66 20.07
C SER A 368 1.87 10.57 20.27
N SER A 369 1.09 10.56 19.18
CA SER A 369 -0.38 10.56 19.27
C SER A 369 -1.00 9.82 18.07
N GLY A 370 -2.27 9.44 18.25
CA GLY A 370 -3.05 8.70 17.26
C GLY A 370 -3.04 7.19 17.49
N ASN A 371 -3.93 6.52 16.80
CA ASN A 371 -4.08 5.06 16.81
C ASN A 371 -4.74 4.60 15.51
N ASP A 372 -4.55 3.33 15.17
CA ASP A 372 -5.16 2.65 14.02
C ASP A 372 -6.25 1.65 14.42
N GLY A 373 -6.61 1.60 15.70
CA GLY A 373 -7.63 0.69 16.20
C GLY A 373 -7.64 0.57 17.71
N SER A 374 -8.10 -0.57 18.21
CA SER A 374 -8.20 -0.85 19.65
C SER A 374 -7.45 -2.13 20.01
N CYS A 375 -6.45 -2.00 20.88
CA CYS A 375 -5.59 -3.09 21.34
C CYS A 375 -5.33 -3.02 22.86
N GLY A 376 -6.28 -2.54 23.63
CA GLY A 376 -6.16 -2.47 25.09
C GLY A 376 -5.10 -1.47 25.60
N GLY A 377 -4.76 -0.45 24.81
CA GLY A 377 -3.74 0.55 25.17
C GLY A 377 -2.30 0.12 24.86
N SER A 378 -2.10 -0.99 24.15
CA SER A 378 -0.79 -1.45 23.71
C SER A 378 -0.20 -0.54 22.62
N TYR A 379 1.13 -0.47 22.56
CA TYR A 379 1.86 0.16 21.47
C TYR A 379 1.59 -0.48 20.10
N LEU A 380 1.03 -1.68 20.05
CA LEU A 380 0.74 -2.39 18.79
C LEU A 380 -0.27 -1.64 17.90
N CYS A 381 -1.14 -0.81 18.50
CA CYS A 381 -2.09 0.01 17.73
C CYS A 381 -2.08 1.49 18.13
N GLN A 382 -1.29 1.88 19.11
CA GLN A 382 -1.35 3.23 19.68
C GLN A 382 0.02 3.87 19.84
N ALA A 383 0.15 5.11 19.37
CA ALA A 383 1.33 5.93 19.62
C ALA A 383 1.33 6.55 21.03
N GLY A 384 2.50 6.97 21.52
CA GLY A 384 2.65 7.68 22.79
C GLY A 384 2.51 6.80 24.03
N THR A 385 2.51 5.48 23.89
CA THR A 385 2.43 4.59 25.07
C THR A 385 3.74 4.57 25.85
N LYS A 386 3.64 4.34 27.18
CA LYS A 386 4.81 4.21 28.04
C LYS A 386 5.48 2.82 27.92
N GLN A 387 4.81 1.84 27.36
CA GLN A 387 5.18 0.43 27.41
C GLN A 387 6.39 0.09 26.57
N PHE A 388 6.52 0.66 25.38
CA PHE A 388 7.67 0.43 24.49
C PHE A 388 8.26 1.74 23.96
N HIS A 389 8.30 2.75 24.82
CA HIS A 389 8.87 4.08 24.63
C HIS A 389 8.37 4.79 23.37
N THR A 390 9.18 4.78 22.27
CA THR A 390 8.93 5.61 21.08
C THR A 390 8.43 4.80 19.88
N TYR A 391 8.20 3.50 20.03
CA TYR A 391 7.67 2.64 18.97
C TYR A 391 6.15 2.55 19.06
N SER A 392 5.50 2.48 17.90
CA SER A 392 4.10 2.07 17.77
C SER A 392 3.91 1.21 16.52
N GLY A 393 2.95 0.27 16.53
CA GLY A 393 2.64 -0.56 15.37
C GLY A 393 2.44 0.29 14.11
N PRO A 394 1.43 1.17 14.05
CA PRO A 394 1.11 1.92 12.82
C PRO A 394 2.11 3.03 12.48
N GLY A 395 2.87 3.54 13.45
CA GLY A 395 3.85 4.63 13.25
C GLY A 395 5.29 4.16 13.16
N GLY A 396 5.55 2.87 13.37
CA GLY A 396 6.90 2.35 13.44
C GLY A 396 7.75 3.06 14.50
N TRP A 397 9.02 3.25 14.20
CA TRP A 397 9.94 4.03 15.02
C TRP A 397 9.83 5.55 14.80
N GLY A 398 8.87 6.01 13.98
CA GLY A 398 8.61 7.41 13.66
C GLY A 398 8.71 7.72 12.17
N THR A 399 8.88 8.99 11.82
CA THR A 399 9.03 9.48 10.45
C THR A 399 10.43 10.06 10.22
N PRO A 400 10.90 10.23 8.97
CA PRO A 400 12.24 10.71 8.70
C PRO A 400 12.55 12.08 9.32
N ASN A 401 13.79 12.27 9.83
CA ASN A 401 14.37 13.56 10.18
C ASN A 401 15.76 13.65 9.55
N GLY A 402 15.81 13.95 8.27
CA GLY A 402 16.99 13.79 7.43
C GLY A 402 17.21 12.33 7.03
N ILE A 403 18.39 12.03 6.52
CA ILE A 403 18.73 10.74 5.90
C ILE A 403 19.61 9.82 6.77
N LYS A 404 19.98 10.23 7.98
CA LYS A 404 20.98 9.50 8.80
C LYS A 404 20.47 8.19 9.39
N ALA A 405 19.15 8.04 9.49
CA ALA A 405 18.52 6.80 9.93
C ALA A 405 18.48 5.71 8.84
N PHE A 406 18.71 6.08 7.61
CA PHE A 406 18.55 5.27 6.40
C PHE A 406 19.86 4.76 5.86
#